data_0291c6d81c76a9d455630b77f0e8ced5
#
_entry.id   0291c6d81c76a9d455630b77f0e8ced5
#
_cell.length_a   1.000
_cell.length_b   1.000
_cell.length_c   1.000
_cell.angle_alpha   90.00
_cell.angle_beta   90.00
_cell.angle_gamma   90.00
#
_symmetry.space_group_name_H-M   'P 1'
#
loop_
_entity.id
_entity.type
_entity.pdbx_description
1 polymer ?
#
loop_
_entity_poly.entity_id
_entity_poly.type
_entity_poly.pdbx_seq_one_letter_code
_entity_poly.pdbx_strand_id
1 'polypeptide(L)'
;VCVGGPDVSSSPHLYADADFQVIGEAEQIIEQFIAAWGSGKRKGVFIAEKFKIDVTLSPMPRYDLIKFDHYLFIGVQYSRGCPFTCEFCDIIELYGRVPRTKTNDQILAELQALYDHGYRGHVDFVDDNFIGNKKNLRTLMPRLKAWLEEHAYPFEFSTEASINIADDSELLQAMKDANFFAIFVGIESPDPETLVQMKKKQNTRRNIAECIHKIYGYGMFITAGFIVGFDTEKVSMGQAMIDFIEETNIPVCMVGLLYALPGTQLTRRLAKEGRLHNGHDLMRVEQAGDQCTLGCNFDTKRPLRDILVDY
;
A
#
# COMPACT_ATOMS: atom_id res chain seq x y z
N VAL A 1 13.93 -13.68 19.46
CA VAL A 1 12.92 -12.99 18.62
C VAL A 1 13.59 -12.51 17.33
N CYS A 2 12.93 -12.74 16.17
CA CYS A 2 13.36 -12.21 14.87
C CYS A 2 12.28 -11.21 14.40
N VAL A 3 12.70 -10.05 13.97
CA VAL A 3 11.83 -8.99 13.47
C VAL A 3 12.24 -8.55 12.07
N GLY A 4 11.29 -8.13 11.26
CA GLY A 4 11.48 -7.65 9.89
C GLY A 4 10.24 -6.93 9.39
N GLY A 5 10.24 -6.58 8.11
CA GLY A 5 9.13 -5.91 7.45
C GLY A 5 9.33 -4.39 7.29
N PRO A 6 8.30 -3.67 6.78
CA PRO A 6 8.41 -2.25 6.44
C PRO A 6 8.83 -1.36 7.60
N ASP A 7 8.21 -1.51 8.76
CA ASP A 7 8.47 -0.67 9.92
C ASP A 7 9.89 -0.89 10.48
N VAL A 8 10.31 -2.16 10.64
CA VAL A 8 11.69 -2.49 11.01
C VAL A 8 12.70 -1.94 10.00
N SER A 9 12.37 -1.97 8.71
CA SER A 9 13.22 -1.45 7.64
C SER A 9 13.33 0.08 7.65
N SER A 10 12.29 0.77 8.06
CA SER A 10 12.24 2.22 8.17
C SER A 10 12.84 2.74 9.47
N SER A 11 12.66 2.00 10.58
CA SER A 11 13.05 2.42 11.94
C SER A 11 13.73 1.30 12.73
N PRO A 12 14.84 0.73 12.25
CA PRO A 12 15.47 -0.43 12.87
C PRO A 12 15.94 -0.18 14.31
N HIS A 13 16.23 1.06 14.67
CA HIS A 13 16.64 1.45 16.01
C HIS A 13 15.56 1.23 17.09
N LEU A 14 14.27 1.24 16.71
CA LEU A 14 13.15 0.95 17.61
C LEU A 14 13.10 -0.52 18.02
N TYR A 15 13.79 -1.39 17.28
CA TYR A 15 13.81 -2.83 17.46
C TYR A 15 15.18 -3.37 17.94
N ALA A 16 16.00 -2.49 18.54
CA ALA A 16 17.37 -2.82 18.95
C ALA A 16 17.45 -3.97 19.98
N ASP A 17 16.37 -4.23 20.72
CA ASP A 17 16.27 -5.30 21.70
C ASP A 17 15.97 -6.68 21.07
N ALA A 18 15.57 -6.74 19.79
CA ALA A 18 15.35 -8.00 19.10
C ALA A 18 16.67 -8.80 18.93
N ASP A 19 16.59 -10.12 18.99
CA ASP A 19 17.76 -10.97 18.77
C ASP A 19 18.23 -10.89 17.32
N PHE A 20 17.30 -10.88 16.36
CA PHE A 20 17.62 -10.78 14.95
C PHE A 20 16.76 -9.70 14.28
N GLN A 21 17.39 -8.89 13.43
CA GLN A 21 16.69 -7.95 12.57
C GLN A 21 16.96 -8.31 11.11
N VAL A 22 15.89 -8.38 10.31
CA VAL A 22 15.92 -8.54 8.85
C VAL A 22 15.40 -7.24 8.24
N ILE A 23 16.31 -6.43 7.69
CA ILE A 23 16.05 -5.07 7.20
C ILE A 23 15.99 -5.10 5.67
N GLY A 24 14.89 -4.60 5.11
CA GLY A 24 14.60 -4.63 3.68
C GLY A 24 13.93 -5.94 3.23
N GLU A 25 14.06 -6.24 1.94
CA GLU A 25 13.40 -7.39 1.32
C GLU A 25 14.18 -8.68 1.61
N ALA A 26 13.52 -9.66 2.21
CA ALA A 26 14.18 -10.82 2.81
C ALA A 26 14.74 -11.85 1.82
N GLU A 27 14.25 -11.89 0.59
CA GLU A 27 14.53 -12.94 -0.39
C GLU A 27 16.02 -13.20 -0.63
N GLN A 28 16.86 -12.14 -0.61
CA GLN A 28 18.32 -12.29 -0.80
C GLN A 28 19.11 -12.62 0.46
N ILE A 29 18.55 -12.35 1.63
CA ILE A 29 19.28 -12.41 2.90
C ILE A 29 18.76 -13.49 3.85
N ILE A 30 17.61 -14.09 3.54
CA ILE A 30 16.99 -15.10 4.41
C ILE A 30 17.90 -16.31 4.63
N GLU A 31 18.64 -16.74 3.61
CA GLU A 31 19.59 -17.87 3.73
C GLU A 31 20.75 -17.53 4.67
N GLN A 32 21.22 -16.28 4.66
CA GLN A 32 22.27 -15.81 5.59
C GLN A 32 21.76 -15.83 7.04
N PHE A 33 20.51 -15.42 7.27
CA PHE A 33 19.86 -15.52 8.56
C PHE A 33 19.73 -16.97 9.02
N ILE A 34 19.22 -17.87 8.16
CA ILE A 34 19.03 -19.28 8.47
C ILE A 34 20.39 -19.93 8.81
N ALA A 35 21.43 -19.68 8.03
CA ALA A 35 22.78 -20.20 8.28
C ALA A 35 23.35 -19.70 9.61
N ALA A 36 23.17 -18.40 9.91
CA ALA A 36 23.63 -17.82 11.17
C ALA A 36 22.89 -18.42 12.37
N TRP A 37 21.57 -18.55 12.29
CA TRP A 37 20.76 -19.17 13.35
C TRP A 37 21.12 -20.66 13.51
N GLY A 38 21.26 -21.39 12.41
CA GLY A 38 21.64 -22.83 12.40
C GLY A 38 23.04 -23.10 12.98
N SER A 39 23.97 -22.14 12.84
CA SER A 39 25.30 -22.23 13.47
C SER A 39 25.32 -21.92 14.98
N GLY A 40 24.15 -21.65 15.57
CA GLY A 40 24.01 -21.32 17.00
C GLY A 40 24.18 -19.85 17.33
N LYS A 41 24.29 -18.96 16.34
CA LYS A 41 24.31 -17.50 16.56
C LYS A 41 23.00 -17.08 17.22
N ARG A 42 23.06 -16.17 18.17
CA ARG A 42 21.90 -15.72 18.97
C ARG A 42 21.48 -14.29 18.70
N LYS A 43 22.31 -13.48 18.03
CA LYS A 43 22.00 -12.10 17.63
C LYS A 43 22.57 -11.80 16.25
N GLY A 44 21.92 -10.92 15.52
CA GLY A 44 22.42 -10.47 14.22
C GLY A 44 21.49 -9.48 13.51
N VAL A 45 22.09 -8.67 12.65
CA VAL A 45 21.37 -7.76 11.76
C VAL A 45 21.71 -8.16 10.33
N PHE A 46 20.69 -8.37 9.50
CA PHE A 46 20.79 -8.73 8.10
C PHE A 46 20.13 -7.66 7.27
N ILE A 47 20.88 -7.05 6.35
CA ILE A 47 20.43 -5.90 5.57
C ILE A 47 20.47 -6.26 4.10
N ALA A 48 19.31 -6.19 3.44
CA ALA A 48 19.18 -6.37 2.00
C ALA A 48 19.69 -5.13 1.24
N GLU A 49 20.24 -5.33 0.06
CA GLU A 49 20.52 -4.23 -0.86
C GLU A 49 19.19 -3.68 -1.40
N LYS A 50 18.95 -2.37 -1.18
CA LYS A 50 17.70 -1.70 -1.58
C LYS A 50 17.45 -1.82 -3.09
N PHE A 51 16.22 -2.13 -3.46
CA PHE A 51 15.68 -2.12 -4.83
C PHE A 51 16.30 -3.15 -5.78
N LYS A 52 17.06 -4.11 -5.27
CA LYS A 52 17.79 -5.11 -6.07
C LYS A 52 17.15 -6.49 -6.06
N ILE A 53 16.16 -6.71 -5.22
CA ILE A 53 15.52 -8.01 -5.10
C ILE A 53 14.80 -8.38 -6.39
N ASP A 54 15.05 -9.59 -6.85
CA ASP A 54 14.21 -10.25 -7.83
C ASP A 54 13.04 -10.92 -7.11
N VAL A 55 11.85 -10.33 -7.26
CA VAL A 55 10.63 -10.83 -6.60
C VAL A 55 10.18 -12.18 -7.14
N THR A 56 10.75 -12.65 -8.26
CA THR A 56 10.51 -14.02 -8.75
C THR A 56 11.19 -15.09 -7.89
N LEU A 57 12.08 -14.68 -6.98
CA LEU A 57 12.70 -15.58 -5.98
C LEU A 57 11.82 -15.76 -4.74
N SER A 58 10.72 -15.02 -4.60
CA SER A 58 9.81 -15.18 -3.47
C SER A 58 9.23 -16.59 -3.44
N PRO A 59 9.35 -17.31 -2.30
CA PRO A 59 8.82 -18.65 -2.18
C PRO A 59 7.29 -18.66 -2.14
N MET A 60 6.71 -19.82 -2.42
CA MET A 60 5.28 -20.05 -2.21
C MET A 60 4.91 -19.80 -0.74
N PRO A 61 3.91 -18.97 -0.45
CA PRO A 61 3.45 -18.78 0.92
C PRO A 61 2.93 -20.09 1.54
N ARG A 62 3.17 -20.27 2.84
CA ARG A 62 2.76 -21.47 3.58
C ARG A 62 1.30 -21.34 4.04
N TYR A 63 0.36 -21.36 3.08
CA TYR A 63 -1.08 -21.28 3.33
C TYR A 63 -1.61 -22.44 4.20
N ASP A 64 -0.90 -23.58 4.23
CA ASP A 64 -1.17 -24.70 5.12
C ASP A 64 -1.01 -24.39 6.62
N LEU A 65 -0.34 -23.29 6.97
CA LEU A 65 -0.11 -22.86 8.35
C LEU A 65 -1.19 -21.92 8.88
N ILE A 66 -2.08 -21.42 8.03
CA ILE A 66 -3.11 -20.44 8.43
C ILE A 66 -4.48 -21.12 8.55
N LYS A 67 -5.34 -20.53 9.38
CA LYS A 67 -6.74 -20.91 9.52
C LYS A 67 -7.58 -19.87 8.79
N PHE A 68 -8.08 -20.20 7.61
CA PHE A 68 -8.76 -19.25 6.73
C PHE A 68 -9.96 -18.56 7.42
N ASP A 69 -10.68 -19.26 8.27
CA ASP A 69 -11.83 -18.72 9.01
C ASP A 69 -11.49 -17.56 9.97
N HIS A 70 -10.18 -17.33 10.21
CA HIS A 70 -9.72 -16.22 11.05
C HIS A 70 -9.39 -14.96 10.22
N TYR A 71 -9.52 -15.00 8.90
CA TYR A 71 -9.17 -13.91 7.99
C TYR A 71 -10.40 -13.45 7.21
N LEU A 72 -10.56 -12.13 7.10
CA LEU A 72 -11.62 -11.54 6.28
C LEU A 72 -11.37 -11.77 4.79
N PHE A 73 -10.11 -11.73 4.40
CA PHE A 73 -9.62 -12.01 3.04
C PHE A 73 -8.19 -12.55 3.11
N ILE A 74 -7.70 -13.10 2.01
CA ILE A 74 -6.31 -13.54 1.90
C ILE A 74 -5.56 -12.66 0.91
N GLY A 75 -4.40 -12.16 1.34
CA GLY A 75 -3.54 -11.35 0.49
C GLY A 75 -2.65 -12.20 -0.42
N VAL A 76 -2.54 -11.81 -1.68
CA VAL A 76 -1.48 -12.24 -2.62
C VAL A 76 -0.76 -11.00 -3.13
N GLN A 77 0.54 -11.08 -3.38
CA GLN A 77 1.30 -9.94 -3.88
C GLN A 77 1.85 -10.24 -5.27
N TYR A 78 1.46 -9.45 -6.25
CA TYR A 78 1.97 -9.56 -7.62
C TYR A 78 3.22 -8.71 -7.84
N SER A 79 3.21 -7.46 -7.36
CA SER A 79 4.31 -6.52 -7.57
C SER A 79 4.72 -5.77 -6.31
N ARG A 80 5.94 -5.23 -6.33
CA ARG A 80 6.48 -4.29 -5.34
C ARG A 80 7.06 -3.08 -6.01
N GLY A 81 6.85 -1.90 -5.40
CA GLY A 81 7.31 -0.62 -5.88
C GLY A 81 6.26 0.17 -6.65
N CYS A 82 6.43 1.49 -6.68
CA CYS A 82 5.47 2.41 -7.29
C CYS A 82 6.19 3.46 -8.14
N PRO A 83 5.78 3.74 -9.38
CA PRO A 83 6.47 4.68 -10.26
C PRO A 83 6.30 6.14 -9.86
N PHE A 84 5.34 6.45 -9.00
CA PHE A 84 5.01 7.80 -8.56
C PHE A 84 5.93 8.28 -7.43
N THR A 85 5.87 9.58 -7.13
CA THR A 85 6.80 10.26 -6.19
C THR A 85 6.04 11.10 -5.17
N CYS A 86 4.92 10.58 -4.66
CA CYS A 86 4.14 11.25 -3.63
C CYS A 86 5.04 11.60 -2.42
N GLU A 87 4.99 12.85 -1.96
CA GLU A 87 5.94 13.37 -0.98
C GLU A 87 5.87 12.63 0.37
N PHE A 88 4.67 12.22 0.76
CA PHE A 88 4.36 11.58 2.04
C PHE A 88 4.61 10.07 2.06
N CYS A 89 4.72 9.43 0.89
CA CYS A 89 4.71 7.98 0.74
C CYS A 89 6.12 7.39 0.94
N ASP A 90 6.22 6.35 1.73
CA ASP A 90 7.46 5.61 2.03
C ASP A 90 7.73 4.45 1.06
N ILE A 91 6.76 4.02 0.26
CA ILE A 91 6.89 2.87 -0.66
C ILE A 91 8.11 3.00 -1.57
N ILE A 92 8.37 4.18 -2.10
CA ILE A 92 9.53 4.40 -2.97
C ILE A 92 10.88 4.37 -2.23
N GLU A 93 10.87 4.59 -0.93
CA GLU A 93 12.05 4.49 -0.07
C GLU A 93 12.30 3.04 0.37
N LEU A 94 11.23 2.22 0.47
CA LEU A 94 11.28 0.81 0.84
C LEU A 94 11.53 -0.09 -0.38
N TYR A 95 10.75 0.06 -1.44
CA TYR A 95 10.70 -0.87 -2.58
C TYR A 95 11.14 -0.26 -3.91
N GLY A 96 11.34 1.08 -3.94
CA GLY A 96 11.82 1.79 -5.12
C GLY A 96 10.71 2.16 -6.11
N ARG A 97 11.16 2.79 -7.22
CA ARG A 97 10.27 3.40 -8.22
C ARG A 97 10.05 2.53 -9.47
N VAL A 98 10.66 1.37 -9.54
CA VAL A 98 10.49 0.43 -10.64
C VAL A 98 9.66 -0.75 -10.13
N PRO A 99 8.39 -0.85 -10.52
CA PRO A 99 7.54 -1.96 -10.10
C PRO A 99 8.10 -3.29 -10.64
N ARG A 100 8.47 -4.18 -9.72
CA ARG A 100 9.01 -5.52 -9.99
C ARG A 100 7.89 -6.53 -9.77
N THR A 101 7.63 -7.41 -10.74
CA THR A 101 6.51 -8.33 -10.70
C THR A 101 6.98 -9.77 -10.54
N LYS A 102 6.22 -10.57 -9.81
CA LYS A 102 6.27 -12.03 -9.94
C LYS A 102 5.92 -12.45 -11.36
N THR A 103 6.22 -13.69 -11.71
CA THR A 103 5.74 -14.29 -12.95
C THR A 103 4.24 -14.58 -12.86
N ASN A 104 3.57 -14.67 -14.01
CA ASN A 104 2.16 -15.07 -14.06
C ASN A 104 1.97 -16.48 -13.48
N ASP A 105 2.91 -17.39 -13.72
CA ASP A 105 2.86 -18.76 -13.20
C ASP A 105 2.93 -18.80 -11.66
N GLN A 106 3.74 -17.94 -11.05
CA GLN A 106 3.81 -17.84 -9.58
C GLN A 106 2.46 -17.41 -8.99
N ILE A 107 1.84 -16.38 -9.55
CA ILE A 107 0.53 -15.90 -9.07
C ILE A 107 -0.54 -16.98 -9.23
N LEU A 108 -0.60 -17.62 -10.39
CA LEU A 108 -1.58 -18.69 -10.61
C LEU A 108 -1.32 -19.89 -9.70
N ALA A 109 -0.06 -20.20 -9.38
CA ALA A 109 0.29 -21.26 -8.44
C ALA A 109 -0.12 -20.89 -7.00
N GLU A 110 0.02 -19.62 -6.58
CA GLU A 110 -0.45 -19.15 -5.27
C GLU A 110 -1.98 -19.24 -5.15
N LEU A 111 -2.71 -18.84 -6.19
CA LEU A 111 -4.18 -18.99 -6.25
C LEU A 111 -4.60 -20.46 -6.27
N GLN A 112 -3.88 -21.32 -7.00
CA GLN A 112 -4.13 -22.77 -7.01
C GLN A 112 -3.92 -23.37 -5.63
N ALA A 113 -2.85 -22.98 -4.92
CA ALA A 113 -2.60 -23.45 -3.56
C ALA A 113 -3.74 -23.04 -2.60
N LEU A 114 -4.23 -21.81 -2.68
CA LEU A 114 -5.40 -21.38 -1.90
C LEU A 114 -6.64 -22.23 -2.24
N TYR A 115 -6.87 -22.47 -3.53
CA TYR A 115 -7.98 -23.30 -4.00
C TYR A 115 -7.89 -24.73 -3.48
N ASP A 116 -6.71 -25.34 -3.55
CA ASP A 116 -6.46 -26.73 -3.11
C ASP A 116 -6.59 -26.89 -1.60
N HIS A 117 -6.25 -25.85 -0.83
CA HIS A 117 -6.49 -25.80 0.62
C HIS A 117 -7.96 -25.49 1.01
N GLY A 118 -8.85 -25.40 0.01
CA GLY A 118 -10.29 -25.24 0.22
C GLY A 118 -10.73 -23.76 0.43
N TYR A 119 -9.82 -22.78 0.31
CA TYR A 119 -10.23 -21.39 0.38
C TYR A 119 -11.13 -21.00 -0.79
N ARG A 120 -12.17 -20.23 -0.50
CA ARG A 120 -13.10 -19.63 -1.46
C ARG A 120 -13.49 -18.24 -0.97
N GLY A 121 -13.61 -17.29 -1.88
CA GLY A 121 -14.06 -15.94 -1.55
C GLY A 121 -13.04 -14.84 -1.91
N HIS A 122 -12.89 -13.84 -1.05
CA HIS A 122 -12.15 -12.63 -1.36
C HIS A 122 -10.63 -12.82 -1.26
N VAL A 123 -9.93 -12.53 -2.34
CA VAL A 123 -8.47 -12.44 -2.39
C VAL A 123 -8.08 -11.00 -2.74
N ASP A 124 -7.23 -10.40 -1.94
CA ASP A 124 -6.72 -9.05 -2.15
C ASP A 124 -5.32 -9.08 -2.78
N PHE A 125 -5.13 -8.39 -3.91
CA PHE A 125 -3.81 -8.16 -4.47
C PHE A 125 -3.16 -6.98 -3.74
N VAL A 126 -2.40 -7.28 -2.68
CA VAL A 126 -1.76 -6.32 -1.76
C VAL A 126 -0.54 -5.64 -2.37
N ASP A 127 -0.71 -5.07 -3.55
CA ASP A 127 0.33 -4.40 -4.32
C ASP A 127 0.41 -2.92 -3.92
N ASP A 128 1.61 -2.33 -3.90
CA ASP A 128 1.77 -0.88 -3.66
C ASP A 128 1.06 -0.03 -4.74
N ASN A 129 0.95 -0.57 -5.94
CA ASN A 129 0.17 -0.04 -7.05
C ASN A 129 0.09 -1.13 -8.14
N PHE A 130 -1.01 -1.86 -8.17
CA PHE A 130 -1.23 -3.00 -9.06
C PHE A 130 -0.98 -2.68 -10.54
N ILE A 131 -1.35 -1.46 -10.96
CA ILE A 131 -1.13 -1.00 -12.34
C ILE A 131 0.25 -0.37 -12.58
N GLY A 132 1.15 -0.46 -11.61
CA GLY A 132 2.50 0.11 -11.71
C GLY A 132 3.29 -0.42 -12.91
N ASN A 133 3.09 -1.69 -13.27
CA ASN A 133 3.64 -2.33 -14.47
C ASN A 133 2.52 -2.85 -15.39
N LYS A 134 1.87 -1.95 -16.10
CA LYS A 134 0.76 -2.29 -17.01
C LYS A 134 1.13 -3.31 -18.09
N LYS A 135 2.39 -3.32 -18.54
CA LYS A 135 2.84 -4.29 -19.57
C LYS A 135 2.73 -5.72 -19.06
N ASN A 136 3.26 -5.99 -17.89
CA ASN A 136 3.20 -7.33 -17.29
C ASN A 136 1.76 -7.67 -16.88
N LEU A 137 1.03 -6.72 -16.31
CA LEU A 137 -0.36 -6.92 -15.90
C LEU A 137 -1.26 -7.34 -17.07
N ARG A 138 -1.08 -6.74 -18.26
CA ARG A 138 -1.81 -7.15 -19.47
C ARG A 138 -1.55 -8.60 -19.87
N THR A 139 -0.43 -9.20 -19.45
CA THR A 139 -0.16 -10.63 -19.70
C THR A 139 -0.79 -11.53 -18.62
N LEU A 140 -0.95 -11.02 -17.40
CA LEU A 140 -1.57 -11.75 -16.30
C LEU A 140 -3.08 -11.85 -16.47
N MET A 141 -3.78 -10.76 -16.81
CA MET A 141 -5.24 -10.71 -16.81
C MET A 141 -5.92 -11.80 -17.65
N PRO A 142 -5.54 -12.08 -18.91
CA PRO A 142 -6.16 -13.15 -19.68
C PRO A 142 -5.95 -14.55 -19.06
N ARG A 143 -4.80 -14.76 -18.44
CA ARG A 143 -4.49 -16.05 -17.79
C ARG A 143 -5.26 -16.21 -16.49
N LEU A 144 -5.41 -15.12 -15.72
CA LEU A 144 -6.20 -15.11 -14.50
C LEU A 144 -7.68 -15.40 -14.81
N LYS A 145 -8.23 -14.76 -15.86
CA LYS A 145 -9.58 -15.04 -16.34
C LYS A 145 -9.75 -16.51 -16.71
N ALA A 146 -8.85 -17.07 -17.53
CA ALA A 146 -8.93 -18.47 -17.95
C ALA A 146 -8.88 -19.44 -16.76
N TRP A 147 -8.01 -19.16 -15.77
CA TRP A 147 -7.93 -19.95 -14.54
C TRP A 147 -9.24 -19.88 -13.73
N LEU A 148 -9.85 -18.68 -13.63
CA LEU A 148 -11.15 -18.52 -12.95
C LEU A 148 -12.27 -19.28 -13.65
N GLU A 149 -12.32 -19.23 -14.98
CA GLU A 149 -13.30 -19.98 -15.78
C GLU A 149 -13.17 -21.50 -15.56
N GLU A 150 -11.93 -22.03 -15.56
CA GLU A 150 -11.64 -23.44 -15.30
C GLU A 150 -12.10 -23.89 -13.90
N HIS A 151 -12.01 -23.00 -12.91
CA HIS A 151 -12.32 -23.29 -11.50
C HIS A 151 -13.71 -22.80 -11.05
N ALA A 152 -14.59 -22.40 -12.00
CA ALA A 152 -15.93 -21.90 -11.73
C ALA A 152 -15.96 -20.66 -10.80
N TYR A 153 -15.02 -19.74 -10.99
CA TYR A 153 -14.92 -18.46 -10.28
C TYR A 153 -14.89 -18.60 -8.75
N PRO A 154 -13.89 -19.27 -8.18
CA PRO A 154 -13.81 -19.53 -6.75
C PRO A 154 -13.46 -18.28 -5.94
N PHE A 155 -12.91 -17.26 -6.57
CA PHE A 155 -12.40 -16.03 -5.96
C PHE A 155 -13.01 -14.78 -6.60
N GLU A 156 -13.13 -13.76 -5.79
CA GLU A 156 -13.34 -12.37 -6.18
C GLU A 156 -12.15 -11.54 -5.72
N PHE A 157 -11.79 -10.49 -6.45
CA PHE A 157 -10.56 -9.76 -6.20
C PHE A 157 -10.77 -8.28 -5.87
N SER A 158 -9.90 -7.78 -4.96
CA SER A 158 -9.64 -6.36 -4.78
C SER A 158 -8.15 -6.06 -4.98
N THR A 159 -7.80 -4.78 -5.03
CA THR A 159 -6.39 -4.34 -5.13
C THR A 159 -6.25 -2.85 -4.83
N GLU A 160 -5.01 -2.41 -4.61
CA GLU A 160 -4.62 -1.01 -4.57
C GLU A 160 -4.14 -0.54 -5.95
N ALA A 161 -4.76 0.51 -6.46
CA ALA A 161 -4.33 1.10 -7.72
C ALA A 161 -4.48 2.63 -7.74
N SER A 162 -3.64 3.29 -8.50
CA SER A 162 -3.78 4.73 -8.72
C SER A 162 -4.92 5.06 -9.68
N ILE A 163 -5.59 6.21 -9.48
CA ILE A 163 -6.81 6.62 -10.23
C ILE A 163 -6.63 6.66 -11.75
N ASN A 164 -5.39 6.75 -12.25
CA ASN A 164 -5.11 6.73 -13.69
C ASN A 164 -5.36 5.36 -14.35
N ILE A 165 -5.85 4.35 -13.61
CA ILE A 165 -6.48 3.15 -14.21
C ILE A 165 -7.66 3.55 -15.09
N ALA A 166 -8.37 4.62 -14.76
CA ALA A 166 -9.48 5.15 -15.54
C ALA A 166 -9.10 5.54 -16.98
N ASP A 167 -7.81 5.81 -17.26
CA ASP A 167 -7.34 6.12 -18.59
C ASP A 167 -7.29 4.87 -19.52
N ASP A 168 -7.45 3.67 -18.97
CA ASP A 168 -7.17 2.40 -19.62
C ASP A 168 -8.40 1.50 -19.64
N SER A 169 -9.30 1.76 -20.57
CA SER A 169 -10.57 1.03 -20.70
C SER A 169 -10.40 -0.46 -20.97
N GLU A 170 -9.34 -0.85 -21.70
CA GLU A 170 -9.05 -2.26 -21.96
C GLU A 170 -8.63 -2.98 -20.67
N LEU A 171 -7.81 -2.32 -19.84
CA LEU A 171 -7.38 -2.90 -18.58
C LEU A 171 -8.52 -2.96 -17.57
N LEU A 172 -9.38 -1.93 -17.50
CA LEU A 172 -10.61 -1.97 -16.68
C LEU A 172 -11.52 -3.14 -17.10
N GLN A 173 -11.71 -3.35 -18.40
CA GLN A 173 -12.49 -4.50 -18.88
C GLN A 173 -11.83 -5.83 -18.51
N ALA A 174 -10.52 -5.93 -18.67
CA ALA A 174 -9.78 -7.15 -18.31
C ALA A 174 -9.86 -7.46 -16.81
N MET A 175 -9.80 -6.44 -15.94
CA MET A 175 -9.99 -6.60 -14.50
C MET A 175 -11.42 -7.04 -14.16
N LYS A 176 -12.44 -6.42 -14.76
CA LYS A 176 -13.83 -6.87 -14.63
C LYS A 176 -13.98 -8.34 -15.02
N ASP A 177 -13.45 -8.73 -16.18
CA ASP A 177 -13.51 -10.10 -16.70
C ASP A 177 -12.77 -11.10 -15.79
N ALA A 178 -11.76 -10.63 -15.05
CA ALA A 178 -11.03 -11.38 -14.04
C ALA A 178 -11.63 -11.24 -12.62
N ASN A 179 -12.91 -10.88 -12.51
CA ASN A 179 -13.69 -10.85 -11.27
C ASN A 179 -13.16 -9.87 -10.20
N PHE A 180 -12.52 -8.76 -10.60
CA PHE A 180 -12.25 -7.66 -9.68
C PHE A 180 -13.53 -6.90 -9.38
N PHE A 181 -13.83 -6.71 -8.09
CA PHE A 181 -15.03 -6.02 -7.63
C PHE A 181 -14.74 -4.70 -6.93
N ALA A 182 -13.52 -4.52 -6.41
CA ALA A 182 -13.14 -3.32 -5.66
C ALA A 182 -11.71 -2.87 -5.96
N ILE A 183 -11.49 -1.56 -5.92
CA ILE A 183 -10.16 -0.95 -6.03
C ILE A 183 -9.99 0.09 -4.92
N PHE A 184 -8.96 -0.07 -4.09
CA PHE A 184 -8.54 1.01 -3.20
C PHE A 184 -7.78 2.07 -3.99
N VAL A 185 -8.20 3.32 -3.86
CA VAL A 185 -7.59 4.47 -4.54
C VAL A 185 -7.24 5.56 -3.54
N GLY A 186 -5.96 5.90 -3.46
CA GLY A 186 -5.56 7.10 -2.74
C GLY A 186 -6.03 8.35 -3.48
N ILE A 187 -7.09 8.98 -3.02
CA ILE A 187 -7.55 10.30 -3.49
C ILE A 187 -6.74 11.39 -2.80
N GLU A 188 -6.53 11.25 -1.53
CA GLU A 188 -5.83 12.08 -0.54
C GLU A 188 -6.52 13.41 -0.26
N SER A 189 -6.87 14.18 -1.29
CA SER A 189 -7.55 15.46 -1.16
C SER A 189 -8.37 15.77 -2.41
N PRO A 190 -9.55 16.39 -2.30
CA PRO A 190 -10.27 16.95 -3.44
C PRO A 190 -9.63 18.24 -3.97
N ASP A 191 -8.72 18.87 -3.20
CA ASP A 191 -8.11 20.16 -3.58
C ASP A 191 -6.91 19.97 -4.53
N PRO A 192 -6.97 20.53 -5.76
CA PRO A 192 -5.91 20.40 -6.74
C PRO A 192 -4.55 21.00 -6.31
N GLU A 193 -4.56 22.08 -5.51
CA GLU A 193 -3.34 22.72 -5.03
C GLU A 193 -2.61 21.79 -4.08
N THR A 194 -3.33 21.15 -3.18
CA THR A 194 -2.81 20.15 -2.25
C THR A 194 -2.24 18.93 -3.00
N LEU A 195 -2.93 18.42 -4.02
CA LEU A 195 -2.42 17.33 -4.87
C LEU A 195 -1.11 17.69 -5.59
N VAL A 196 -0.96 18.92 -6.05
CA VAL A 196 0.28 19.40 -6.67
C VAL A 196 1.40 19.48 -5.65
N GLN A 197 1.15 20.06 -4.46
CA GLN A 197 2.15 20.19 -3.40
C GLN A 197 2.68 18.84 -2.95
N MET A 198 1.78 17.86 -2.71
CA MET A 198 2.18 16.51 -2.29
C MET A 198 2.75 15.65 -3.42
N LYS A 199 2.89 16.21 -4.63
CA LYS A 199 3.42 15.54 -5.84
C LYS A 199 2.61 14.33 -6.29
N LYS A 200 1.31 14.31 -6.03
CA LYS A 200 0.41 13.23 -6.47
C LYS A 200 0.02 13.40 -7.93
N LYS A 201 1.00 13.29 -8.81
CA LYS A 201 0.87 13.59 -10.26
C LYS A 201 -0.22 12.78 -10.96
N GLN A 202 -0.48 11.56 -10.50
CA GLN A 202 -1.51 10.70 -11.06
C GLN A 202 -2.93 11.21 -10.81
N ASN A 203 -3.13 12.07 -9.81
CA ASN A 203 -4.42 12.69 -9.50
C ASN A 203 -4.57 14.10 -10.12
N THR A 204 -3.45 14.73 -10.57
CA THR A 204 -3.49 16.04 -11.17
C THR A 204 -3.91 16.00 -12.64
N ARG A 205 -4.43 17.10 -13.19
CA ARG A 205 -4.81 17.27 -14.61
C ARG A 205 -5.90 16.31 -15.08
N ARG A 206 -6.79 15.89 -14.17
CA ARG A 206 -7.96 15.04 -14.47
C ARG A 206 -9.13 15.39 -13.56
N ASN A 207 -10.32 15.09 -14.03
CA ASN A 207 -11.51 15.10 -13.21
C ASN A 207 -11.57 13.76 -12.45
N ILE A 208 -11.31 13.78 -11.14
CA ILE A 208 -11.27 12.57 -10.32
C ILE A 208 -12.66 11.93 -10.24
N ALA A 209 -13.73 12.73 -10.13
CA ALA A 209 -15.11 12.22 -10.08
C ALA A 209 -15.47 11.46 -11.36
N GLU A 210 -15.13 12.00 -12.55
CA GLU A 210 -15.33 11.27 -13.81
C GLU A 210 -14.54 9.95 -13.88
N CYS A 211 -13.32 9.95 -13.35
CA CYS A 211 -12.53 8.72 -13.28
C CYS A 211 -13.20 7.67 -12.38
N ILE A 212 -13.73 8.08 -11.23
CA ILE A 212 -14.45 7.21 -10.30
C ILE A 212 -15.71 6.63 -10.96
N HIS A 213 -16.55 7.47 -11.54
CA HIS A 213 -17.77 7.03 -12.22
C HIS A 213 -17.46 6.11 -13.40
N LYS A 214 -16.35 6.33 -14.10
CA LYS A 214 -15.91 5.41 -15.16
C LYS A 214 -15.56 4.04 -14.61
N ILE A 215 -14.86 3.95 -13.48
CA ILE A 215 -14.54 2.68 -12.83
C ILE A 215 -15.83 1.96 -12.40
N TYR A 216 -16.79 2.68 -11.83
CA TYR A 216 -18.12 2.14 -11.49
C TYR A 216 -18.84 1.56 -12.71
N GLY A 217 -18.71 2.20 -13.89
CA GLY A 217 -19.26 1.70 -15.15
C GLY A 217 -18.74 0.31 -15.56
N TYR A 218 -17.60 -0.12 -15.01
CA TYR A 218 -17.07 -1.49 -15.19
C TYR A 218 -17.49 -2.45 -14.07
N GLY A 219 -18.33 -2.01 -13.12
CA GLY A 219 -18.86 -2.85 -12.04
C GLY A 219 -17.91 -3.02 -10.85
N MET A 220 -16.83 -2.25 -10.80
CA MET A 220 -15.93 -2.19 -9.64
C MET A 220 -16.25 -0.96 -8.80
N PHE A 221 -16.37 -1.09 -7.48
CA PHE A 221 -16.48 0.06 -6.60
C PHE A 221 -15.11 0.52 -6.09
N ILE A 222 -15.05 1.76 -5.60
CA ILE A 222 -13.84 2.34 -5.04
C ILE A 222 -13.95 2.38 -3.53
N THR A 223 -12.90 1.93 -2.84
CA THR A 223 -12.58 2.33 -1.49
C THR A 223 -11.53 3.43 -1.56
N ALA A 224 -11.70 4.54 -0.85
CA ALA A 224 -10.85 5.71 -1.02
C ALA A 224 -10.05 6.07 0.23
N GLY A 225 -8.78 6.46 0.02
CA GLY A 225 -7.95 7.07 1.05
C GLY A 225 -7.95 8.59 0.97
N PHE A 226 -8.14 9.26 2.11
CA PHE A 226 -8.02 10.69 2.28
C PHE A 226 -7.03 11.02 3.40
N ILE A 227 -6.33 12.13 3.28
CA ILE A 227 -5.37 12.59 4.28
C ILE A 227 -5.63 14.05 4.58
N VAL A 228 -5.74 14.39 5.87
CA VAL A 228 -5.91 15.75 6.41
C VAL A 228 -4.62 16.22 7.05
N GLY A 229 -4.27 17.49 6.87
CA GLY A 229 -3.13 18.13 7.54
C GLY A 229 -2.01 18.60 6.61
N PHE A 230 -2.26 18.69 5.30
CA PHE A 230 -1.31 19.27 4.36
C PHE A 230 -1.20 20.79 4.50
N ASP A 231 -0.03 21.34 4.17
CA ASP A 231 0.31 22.75 4.34
C ASP A 231 -0.53 23.71 3.48
N THR A 232 -1.14 23.24 2.39
CA THR A 232 -1.98 24.01 1.46
C THR A 232 -3.47 23.94 1.78
N GLU A 233 -3.86 23.11 2.72
CA GLU A 233 -5.27 22.98 3.08
C GLU A 233 -5.86 24.27 3.63
N LYS A 234 -7.06 24.55 3.16
CA LYS A 234 -7.86 25.71 3.60
C LYS A 234 -8.79 25.29 4.75
N VAL A 235 -9.36 26.28 5.39
CA VAL A 235 -10.42 26.04 6.38
C VAL A 235 -11.57 25.26 5.74
N SER A 236 -12.13 24.29 6.49
CA SER A 236 -13.23 23.42 6.04
C SER A 236 -12.84 22.36 5.01
N MET A 237 -11.61 21.83 5.08
CA MET A 237 -11.21 20.70 4.22
C MET A 237 -12.06 19.46 4.49
N GLY A 238 -12.44 19.20 5.74
CA GLY A 238 -13.34 18.10 6.09
C GLY A 238 -14.67 18.18 5.36
N GLN A 239 -15.32 19.36 5.30
CA GLN A 239 -16.54 19.53 4.53
C GLN A 239 -16.34 19.31 3.03
N ALA A 240 -15.24 19.81 2.45
CA ALA A 240 -14.93 19.59 1.04
C ALA A 240 -14.72 18.09 0.72
N MET A 241 -14.15 17.32 1.65
CA MET A 241 -14.02 15.86 1.52
C MET A 241 -15.40 15.18 1.58
N ILE A 242 -16.26 15.58 2.53
CA ILE A 242 -17.62 15.03 2.65
C ILE A 242 -18.40 15.31 1.35
N ASP A 243 -18.41 16.55 0.88
CA ASP A 243 -19.12 16.93 -0.35
C ASP A 243 -18.61 16.13 -1.56
N PHE A 244 -17.29 15.91 -1.66
CA PHE A 244 -16.69 15.11 -2.71
C PHE A 244 -17.07 13.62 -2.61
N ILE A 245 -17.09 13.06 -1.41
CA ILE A 245 -17.48 11.66 -1.16
C ILE A 245 -18.95 11.45 -1.55
N GLU A 246 -19.83 12.39 -1.18
CA GLU A 246 -21.25 12.36 -1.54
C GLU A 246 -21.46 12.50 -3.04
N GLU A 247 -20.81 13.46 -3.69
CA GLU A 247 -20.87 13.66 -5.15
C GLU A 247 -20.43 12.43 -5.93
N THR A 248 -19.39 11.74 -5.45
CA THR A 248 -18.80 10.61 -6.14
C THR A 248 -19.39 9.27 -5.71
N ASN A 249 -20.27 9.23 -4.72
CA ASN A 249 -20.88 8.01 -4.17
C ASN A 249 -19.83 6.97 -3.73
N ILE A 250 -18.74 7.41 -3.09
CA ILE A 250 -17.74 6.50 -2.55
C ILE A 250 -18.33 5.78 -1.33
N PRO A 251 -18.46 4.44 -1.36
CA PRO A 251 -19.16 3.71 -0.29
C PRO A 251 -18.32 3.52 0.98
N VAL A 252 -16.99 3.50 0.83
CA VAL A 252 -16.04 3.29 1.94
C VAL A 252 -14.85 4.21 1.77
N CYS A 253 -14.54 4.97 2.81
CA CYS A 253 -13.35 5.81 2.83
C CYS A 253 -12.56 5.64 4.13
N MET A 254 -11.25 5.73 4.02
CA MET A 254 -10.33 5.84 5.14
C MET A 254 -9.79 7.26 5.17
N VAL A 255 -9.92 7.92 6.31
CA VAL A 255 -9.39 9.26 6.54
C VAL A 255 -8.25 9.16 7.54
N GLY A 256 -7.09 9.69 7.21
CA GLY A 256 -5.91 9.70 8.07
C GLY A 256 -5.40 11.12 8.33
N LEU A 257 -4.78 11.33 9.48
CA LEU A 257 -3.96 12.54 9.71
C LEU A 257 -2.62 12.38 9.00
N LEU A 258 -2.14 13.48 8.39
CA LEU A 258 -0.83 13.49 7.73
C LEU A 258 0.27 13.19 8.75
N TYR A 259 1.05 12.18 8.44
CA TYR A 259 2.14 11.74 9.26
C TYR A 259 3.44 11.73 8.43
N ALA A 260 4.51 12.31 8.96
CA ALA A 260 5.81 12.31 8.31
C ALA A 260 6.52 10.98 8.56
N LEU A 261 6.28 9.99 7.70
CA LEU A 261 6.90 8.67 7.77
C LEU A 261 8.43 8.76 7.62
N PRO A 262 9.20 7.93 8.33
CA PRO A 262 10.67 7.95 8.28
C PRO A 262 11.20 7.82 6.85
N GLY A 263 12.21 8.64 6.52
CA GLY A 263 12.88 8.57 5.22
C GLY A 263 12.11 9.13 4.03
N THR A 264 10.87 9.62 4.18
CA THR A 264 10.09 10.21 3.09
C THR A 264 10.60 11.58 2.65
N GLN A 265 10.17 12.05 1.48
CA GLN A 265 10.46 13.41 1.03
C GLN A 265 9.84 14.44 1.97
N LEU A 266 8.62 14.18 2.48
CA LEU A 266 7.93 15.00 3.47
C LEU A 266 8.77 15.17 4.71
N THR A 267 9.26 14.10 5.27
CA THR A 267 10.11 14.11 6.47
C THR A 267 11.39 14.91 6.27
N ARG A 268 12.08 14.70 5.13
CA ARG A 268 13.29 15.47 4.80
C ARG A 268 12.99 16.97 4.67
N ARG A 269 11.84 17.34 4.11
CA ARG A 269 11.41 18.72 4.00
C ARG A 269 11.10 19.32 5.35
N LEU A 270 10.30 18.66 6.16
CA LEU A 270 9.91 19.14 7.49
C LEU A 270 11.09 19.25 8.44
N ALA A 271 12.04 18.31 8.38
CA ALA A 271 13.29 18.40 9.16
C ALA A 271 14.11 19.63 8.76
N LYS A 272 14.24 19.90 7.45
CA LYS A 272 14.93 21.10 6.95
C LYS A 272 14.25 22.40 7.36
N GLU A 273 12.93 22.40 7.45
CA GLU A 273 12.11 23.53 7.90
C GLU A 273 12.11 23.69 9.45
N GLY A 274 12.70 22.75 10.19
CA GLY A 274 12.70 22.74 11.67
C GLY A 274 11.33 22.47 12.29
N ARG A 275 10.45 21.81 11.56
CA ARG A 275 9.06 21.54 11.96
C ARG A 275 8.82 20.10 12.44
N LEU A 276 9.76 19.19 12.24
CA LEU A 276 9.63 17.80 12.64
C LEU A 276 9.84 17.64 14.15
N HIS A 277 8.97 16.92 14.84
CA HIS A 277 9.09 16.67 16.26
C HIS A 277 10.12 15.57 16.55
N ASN A 278 10.95 15.77 17.56
CA ASN A 278 11.84 14.80 18.25
C ASN A 278 12.37 13.62 17.40
N GLY A 279 12.94 13.90 16.23
CA GLY A 279 13.65 12.90 15.45
C GLY A 279 12.83 11.68 15.01
N HIS A 280 11.53 11.82 14.78
CA HIS A 280 10.59 10.74 14.44
C HIS A 280 10.19 9.80 15.58
N ASP A 281 10.26 10.23 16.84
CA ASP A 281 9.61 9.43 17.88
C ASP A 281 8.11 9.32 17.60
N LEU A 282 7.83 8.40 16.69
CA LEU A 282 6.55 7.78 16.44
C LEU A 282 6.11 7.19 17.77
N MET A 283 5.24 7.87 18.46
CA MET A 283 4.56 7.42 19.66
C MET A 283 5.42 6.51 20.54
N ARG A 284 5.82 6.99 21.70
CA ARG A 284 6.28 6.07 22.73
C ARG A 284 5.21 4.99 22.90
N VAL A 285 5.63 3.74 22.87
CA VAL A 285 4.79 2.54 23.02
C VAL A 285 3.84 2.64 24.22
N GLU A 286 4.21 3.43 25.23
CA GLU A 286 3.38 3.75 26.41
C GLU A 286 2.11 4.57 26.12
N GLN A 287 2.02 5.21 24.93
CA GLN A 287 0.85 5.98 24.48
C GLN A 287 0.09 5.29 23.36
N ALA A 288 0.58 4.18 22.85
CA ALA A 288 0.01 3.41 21.75
C ALA A 288 -1.04 2.41 22.23
N GLY A 289 -1.98 2.84 23.03
CA GLY A 289 -3.19 2.05 23.30
C GLY A 289 -4.12 1.92 22.09
N ASP A 290 -3.81 2.65 21.00
CA ASP A 290 -4.63 2.69 19.81
C ASP A 290 -3.74 3.12 18.62
N GLN A 291 -3.91 2.52 17.44
CA GLN A 291 -3.23 2.94 16.21
C GLN A 291 -3.70 4.32 15.69
N CYS A 292 -4.63 4.94 16.38
CA CYS A 292 -5.09 6.29 16.10
C CYS A 292 -4.08 7.31 16.63
N THR A 293 -3.25 7.85 15.75
CA THR A 293 -2.46 9.04 16.06
C THR A 293 -3.39 10.22 16.30
N LEU A 294 -3.45 10.71 17.53
CA LEU A 294 -4.24 11.89 17.89
C LEU A 294 -3.58 13.21 17.44
N GLY A 295 -2.68 13.18 16.45
CA GLY A 295 -2.02 14.36 15.93
C GLY A 295 -0.95 14.08 14.88
N CYS A 296 -0.42 15.13 14.28
CA CYS A 296 0.72 15.08 13.39
C CYS A 296 2.03 15.03 14.20
N ASN A 297 3.07 14.38 13.65
CA ASN A 297 4.41 14.33 14.26
C ASN A 297 5.30 15.53 13.83
N PHE A 298 4.68 16.63 13.46
CA PHE A 298 5.33 17.86 13.02
C PHE A 298 4.45 19.08 13.30
N ASP A 299 5.05 20.27 13.28
CA ASP A 299 4.33 21.53 13.41
C ASP A 299 3.58 21.85 12.11
N THR A 300 2.26 21.82 12.19
CA THR A 300 1.36 22.12 11.06
C THR A 300 1.27 23.61 10.80
N LYS A 301 1.04 24.02 9.53
CA LYS A 301 0.81 25.46 9.21
C LYS A 301 -0.56 25.95 9.68
N ARG A 302 -1.57 25.10 9.60
CA ARG A 302 -2.87 25.34 10.23
C ARG A 302 -2.79 24.94 11.72
N PRO A 303 -3.55 25.61 12.60
CA PRO A 303 -3.65 25.16 13.98
C PRO A 303 -4.08 23.68 14.04
N LEU A 304 -3.38 22.88 14.83
CA LEU A 304 -3.68 21.43 14.96
C LEU A 304 -5.14 21.19 15.38
N ARG A 305 -5.69 22.08 16.23
CA ARG A 305 -7.11 22.02 16.63
C ARG A 305 -8.05 22.04 15.44
N ASP A 306 -7.78 22.89 14.44
CA ASP A 306 -8.65 23.04 13.27
C ASP A 306 -8.53 21.83 12.34
N ILE A 307 -7.34 21.24 12.26
CA ILE A 307 -7.09 19.98 11.55
C ILE A 307 -7.84 18.82 12.20
N LEU A 308 -7.83 18.75 13.53
CA LEU A 308 -8.55 17.72 14.29
C LEU A 308 -10.09 17.87 14.21
N VAL A 309 -10.59 19.08 13.94
CA VAL A 309 -12.02 19.31 13.67
C VAL A 309 -12.40 18.81 12.28
N ASP A 310 -11.52 18.99 11.29
CA ASP A 310 -11.75 18.49 9.93
C ASP A 310 -11.63 16.94 9.87
N TYR A 311 -10.77 16.36 10.70
CA TYR A 311 -10.57 14.90 10.83
C TYR A 311 -11.71 14.23 11.58
#